data_85dce638b7305bf6441739e16fdc6ca6
#
_entry.id   85dce638b7305bf6441739e16fdc6ca6
#
_cell.length_a   1.000
_cell.length_b   1.000
_cell.length_c   1.000
_cell.angle_alpha   90.00
_cell.angle_beta   90.00
_cell.angle_gamma   90.00
#
_symmetry.space_group_name_H-M   'P 1'
#
loop_
_entity.id
_entity.type
_entity.pdbx_description
1 polymer ?
#
loop_
_entity_poly.entity_id
_entity_poly.type
_entity_poly.pdbx_seq_one_letter_code
_entity_poly.pdbx_strand_id
1 'polypeptide(L)'
;MTGGWRGLRTRFGGVLAPALWLALAASPAAAQVSQQASYADPSFQTILSNPSNLANQVKYAAGAKDDPDIENAISAYDRLLFYNPALSRVRFELGVLYARLGSYQQARAYFESALQMRDITPEMAEHAQRYIAILDRKLSPDQVTGFAQTGLRYQTNATLGPGPQPVLASGRNFNSAFTARPDWNWCGSFALNYSHDFGTQDGDAFEATLIGYDAQQFKVHQVDLGLAELRAGPRFVFPDMNGASIKPYVAATGSLLADQVYSGGVGGGVTVHANALGIAWDPFVEVIQQSFRNSDVYPLASGLGGPLTTAALQASGPIVSGWYWQTRIAYQREDALFNPFGYNAFAADLWLPWNFSFPGDQRVWTLTPSFGVIDWVYFAPDPSINPAVAQHSVEWRVALGLDVPLIDQLYLGARVQYLTIVSNLSVFNMRDLQVSAGPTLKF
;
A
#
# COMPACT_ATOMS: atom_id res chain seq x y z
N MET A 1 41.17 13.88 12.25
CA MET A 1 39.81 14.46 12.38
C MET A 1 38.77 13.50 11.75
N THR A 2 38.62 12.29 12.26
CA THR A 2 37.82 11.24 11.58
C THR A 2 36.85 10.49 12.51
N GLY A 3 36.56 11.02 13.69
CA GLY A 3 35.86 10.25 14.71
C GLY A 3 34.36 10.54 14.94
N GLY A 4 33.81 11.63 14.41
CA GLY A 4 32.41 12.03 14.68
C GLY A 4 31.34 11.42 13.77
N TRP A 5 31.74 10.69 12.74
CA TRP A 5 30.88 10.31 11.61
C TRP A 5 30.23 8.94 11.74
N ARG A 6 30.67 8.11 12.68
CA ARG A 6 30.27 6.70 12.72
C ARG A 6 28.92 6.44 13.38
N GLY A 7 28.47 7.31 14.28
CA GLY A 7 27.23 7.09 15.04
C GLY A 7 25.93 7.28 14.27
N LEU A 8 25.94 8.06 13.19
CA LEU A 8 24.73 8.30 12.39
C LEU A 8 24.48 7.27 11.29
N ARG A 9 25.49 6.51 10.91
CA ARG A 9 25.48 5.61 9.76
C ARG A 9 24.59 4.40 9.95
N THR A 10 24.56 3.87 11.16
CA THR A 10 23.69 2.74 11.50
C THR A 10 22.21 3.13 11.57
N ARG A 11 21.90 4.44 11.66
CA ARG A 11 20.51 4.92 11.76
C ARG A 11 19.80 4.97 10.42
N PHE A 12 20.50 5.29 9.34
CA PHE A 12 19.85 5.37 8.02
C PHE A 12 19.55 4.00 7.43
N GLY A 13 20.38 2.97 7.67
CA GLY A 13 20.04 1.60 7.28
C GLY A 13 18.78 1.06 7.96
N GLY A 14 18.58 1.37 9.24
CA GLY A 14 17.40 0.93 10.01
C GLY A 14 16.16 1.83 9.86
N VAL A 15 16.35 3.13 9.64
CA VAL A 15 15.23 4.10 9.52
C VAL A 15 14.62 4.11 8.12
N LEU A 16 15.37 3.68 7.09
CA LEU A 16 14.90 3.65 5.71
C LEU A 16 13.88 2.54 5.44
N ALA A 17 13.97 1.42 6.14
CA ALA A 17 13.04 0.31 6.00
C ALA A 17 11.58 0.70 6.32
N PRO A 18 11.26 1.49 7.36
CA PRO A 18 9.87 1.83 7.68
C PRO A 18 9.22 2.83 6.75
N ALA A 19 9.96 3.73 6.11
CA ALA A 19 9.38 4.75 5.22
C ALA A 19 8.87 4.15 3.89
N LEU A 20 9.50 3.10 3.40
CA LEU A 20 9.11 2.42 2.15
C LEU A 20 7.89 1.49 2.30
N TRP A 21 7.55 1.07 3.53
CA TRP A 21 6.54 0.02 3.74
C TRP A 21 5.10 0.52 3.85
N LEU A 22 4.87 1.83 3.84
CA LEU A 22 3.52 2.41 3.83
C LEU A 22 2.76 2.19 2.50
N ALA A 23 3.44 1.72 1.47
CA ALA A 23 2.91 1.67 0.11
C ALA A 23 2.16 0.39 -0.27
N LEU A 24 2.20 -0.66 0.54
CA LEU A 24 1.61 -1.97 0.21
C LEU A 24 0.27 -2.25 0.92
N ALA A 25 -0.53 -1.21 1.19
CA ALA A 25 -1.92 -1.42 1.58
C ALA A 25 -2.73 -1.83 0.35
N ALA A 26 -2.79 -3.13 0.06
CA ALA A 26 -3.73 -3.68 -0.89
C ALA A 26 -5.16 -3.35 -0.43
N SER A 27 -5.98 -2.80 -1.31
CA SER A 27 -7.39 -2.55 -1.03
C SER A 27 -8.08 -3.87 -0.72
N PRO A 28 -8.82 -4.00 0.39
CA PRO A 28 -9.51 -5.25 0.69
C PRO A 28 -10.62 -5.49 -0.33
N ALA A 29 -10.56 -6.62 -1.02
CA ALA A 29 -11.69 -7.13 -1.79
C ALA A 29 -12.83 -7.45 -0.83
N ALA A 30 -13.98 -6.80 -1.01
CA ALA A 30 -15.16 -7.03 -0.20
C ALA A 30 -15.72 -8.44 -0.51
N ALA A 31 -15.62 -9.35 0.44
CA ALA A 31 -16.30 -10.65 0.37
C ALA A 31 -17.81 -10.44 0.56
N GLN A 32 -18.59 -10.71 -0.47
CA GLN A 32 -20.05 -10.74 -0.39
C GLN A 32 -20.53 -12.06 0.18
N VAL A 33 -21.25 -11.99 1.29
CA VAL A 33 -22.01 -13.12 1.85
C VAL A 33 -23.32 -13.23 1.10
N SER A 34 -23.54 -14.33 0.38
CA SER A 34 -24.79 -14.64 -0.28
C SER A 34 -25.85 -15.09 0.74
N GLN A 35 -26.92 -14.32 0.91
CA GLN A 35 -28.16 -14.78 1.55
C GLN A 35 -29.08 -15.39 0.50
N GLN A 36 -29.48 -16.63 0.71
CA GLN A 36 -30.50 -17.31 -0.11
C GLN A 36 -31.85 -16.59 0.05
N ALA A 37 -32.36 -16.06 -1.06
CA ALA A 37 -33.68 -15.43 -1.11
C ALA A 37 -34.80 -16.47 -1.10
N SER A 38 -35.83 -16.16 -0.34
CA SER A 38 -37.05 -16.97 -0.20
C SER A 38 -37.93 -16.87 -1.45
N TYR A 39 -38.38 -17.98 -2.02
CA TYR A 39 -39.29 -18.10 -3.17
C TYR A 39 -40.74 -17.59 -2.94
N ALA A 40 -40.95 -16.72 -1.97
CA ALA A 40 -42.28 -16.26 -1.54
C ALA A 40 -42.57 -14.79 -1.87
N ASP A 41 -41.96 -14.23 -2.92
CA ASP A 41 -42.30 -12.86 -3.37
C ASP A 41 -43.64 -12.82 -4.14
N PRO A 42 -44.67 -12.08 -3.65
CA PRO A 42 -45.95 -11.96 -4.33
C PRO A 42 -45.87 -11.39 -5.74
N SER A 43 -44.85 -10.60 -6.04
CA SER A 43 -44.62 -10.00 -7.36
C SER A 43 -44.17 -11.04 -8.39
N PHE A 44 -43.39 -12.06 -7.98
CA PHE A 44 -43.01 -13.19 -8.83
C PHE A 44 -44.19 -14.08 -9.21
N GLN A 45 -45.16 -14.30 -8.30
CA GLN A 45 -46.38 -15.04 -8.52
C GLN A 45 -47.26 -14.33 -9.61
N THR A 46 -47.26 -13.00 -9.63
CA THR A 46 -48.00 -12.20 -10.63
C THR A 46 -47.40 -12.37 -12.03
N ILE A 47 -46.07 -12.56 -12.15
CA ILE A 47 -45.42 -12.84 -13.43
C ILE A 47 -45.70 -14.27 -13.89
N LEU A 48 -45.67 -15.23 -12.99
CA LEU A 48 -45.96 -16.64 -13.30
C LEU A 48 -47.38 -16.83 -13.80
N SER A 49 -48.35 -16.07 -13.26
CA SER A 49 -49.73 -16.14 -13.67
C SER A 49 -50.03 -15.51 -15.05
N ASN A 50 -49.21 -14.54 -15.49
CA ASN A 50 -49.32 -13.92 -16.81
C ASN A 50 -47.97 -13.48 -17.36
N PRO A 51 -47.15 -14.44 -17.85
CA PRO A 51 -45.77 -14.21 -18.28
C PRO A 51 -45.64 -13.33 -19.54
N SER A 52 -46.73 -13.09 -20.28
CA SER A 52 -46.73 -12.20 -21.46
C SER A 52 -47.06 -10.73 -21.14
N ASN A 53 -47.41 -10.40 -19.89
CA ASN A 53 -47.69 -9.03 -19.49
C ASN A 53 -46.41 -8.22 -19.25
N LEU A 54 -46.03 -7.46 -20.28
CA LEU A 54 -44.80 -6.66 -20.29
C LEU A 54 -44.78 -5.60 -19.16
N ALA A 55 -45.91 -4.99 -18.80
CA ALA A 55 -45.96 -4.00 -17.73
C ALA A 55 -45.64 -4.58 -16.35
N ASN A 56 -46.10 -5.81 -16.07
CA ASN A 56 -45.81 -6.48 -14.82
C ASN A 56 -44.32 -6.91 -14.76
N GLN A 57 -43.77 -7.34 -15.89
CA GLN A 57 -42.35 -7.71 -15.96
C GLN A 57 -41.44 -6.49 -15.78
N VAL A 58 -41.76 -5.34 -16.40
CA VAL A 58 -41.01 -4.07 -16.20
C VAL A 58 -41.05 -3.63 -14.74
N LYS A 59 -42.21 -3.70 -14.10
CA LYS A 59 -42.38 -3.32 -12.70
C LYS A 59 -41.59 -4.24 -11.76
N TYR A 60 -41.61 -5.54 -12.03
CA TYR A 60 -40.81 -6.51 -11.25
C TYR A 60 -39.28 -6.29 -11.43
N ALA A 61 -38.85 -6.16 -12.69
CA ALA A 61 -37.45 -5.93 -13.00
C ALA A 61 -36.93 -4.62 -12.38
N ALA A 62 -37.76 -3.56 -12.39
CA ALA A 62 -37.44 -2.28 -11.76
C ALA A 62 -37.31 -2.40 -10.21
N GLY A 63 -38.15 -3.22 -9.57
CA GLY A 63 -38.08 -3.51 -8.15
C GLY A 63 -36.87 -4.41 -7.78
N ALA A 64 -36.58 -5.38 -8.65
CA ALA A 64 -35.44 -6.31 -8.45
C ALA A 64 -34.07 -5.64 -8.66
N LYS A 65 -34.01 -4.46 -9.27
CA LYS A 65 -32.75 -3.72 -9.45
C LYS A 65 -32.07 -3.34 -8.13
N ASP A 66 -32.86 -3.08 -7.10
CA ASP A 66 -32.39 -2.71 -5.76
C ASP A 66 -32.32 -3.93 -4.81
N ASP A 67 -32.68 -5.13 -5.30
CA ASP A 67 -32.59 -6.38 -4.55
C ASP A 67 -31.09 -6.79 -4.42
N PRO A 68 -30.67 -7.30 -3.25
CA PRO A 68 -29.37 -7.97 -3.11
C PRO A 68 -29.19 -9.19 -4.03
N ASP A 69 -30.29 -9.79 -4.52
CA ASP A 69 -30.25 -10.91 -5.48
C ASP A 69 -30.19 -10.40 -6.94
N ILE A 70 -28.97 -10.12 -7.39
CA ILE A 70 -28.69 -9.64 -8.76
C ILE A 70 -29.12 -10.64 -9.83
N GLU A 71 -29.05 -11.95 -9.56
CA GLU A 71 -29.39 -13.01 -10.52
C GLU A 71 -30.90 -13.02 -10.87
N ASN A 72 -31.74 -12.78 -9.89
CA ASN A 72 -33.17 -12.62 -10.10
C ASN A 72 -33.50 -11.39 -10.97
N ALA A 73 -32.80 -10.27 -10.74
CA ALA A 73 -32.94 -9.09 -11.58
C ALA A 73 -32.53 -9.36 -13.04
N ILE A 74 -31.36 -10.01 -13.24
CA ILE A 74 -30.90 -10.41 -14.58
C ILE A 74 -31.95 -11.27 -15.28
N SER A 75 -32.45 -12.31 -14.62
CA SER A 75 -33.48 -13.21 -15.17
C SER A 75 -34.76 -12.47 -15.56
N ALA A 76 -35.18 -11.45 -14.80
CA ALA A 76 -36.32 -10.63 -15.10
C ALA A 76 -36.13 -9.76 -16.35
N TYR A 77 -34.96 -9.15 -16.48
CA TYR A 77 -34.64 -8.30 -17.65
C TYR A 77 -34.40 -9.15 -18.91
N ASP A 78 -33.82 -10.35 -18.81
CA ASP A 78 -33.66 -11.29 -19.94
C ASP A 78 -35.01 -11.74 -20.50
N ARG A 79 -36.02 -11.98 -19.64
CA ARG A 79 -37.39 -12.26 -20.08
C ARG A 79 -38.00 -11.08 -20.84
N LEU A 80 -37.74 -9.82 -20.40
CA LEU A 80 -38.21 -8.64 -21.14
C LEU A 80 -37.61 -8.60 -22.54
N LEU A 81 -36.30 -8.90 -22.71
CA LEU A 81 -35.66 -8.95 -24.02
C LEU A 81 -36.17 -10.10 -24.89
N PHE A 82 -36.57 -11.21 -24.30
CA PHE A 82 -37.19 -12.32 -25.04
C PHE A 82 -38.50 -11.89 -25.71
N TYR A 83 -39.34 -11.09 -25.02
CA TYR A 83 -40.60 -10.58 -25.59
C TYR A 83 -40.41 -9.36 -26.44
N ASN A 84 -39.46 -8.50 -26.16
CA ASN A 84 -39.14 -7.33 -26.95
C ASN A 84 -37.64 -7.08 -27.04
N PRO A 85 -36.96 -7.64 -28.08
CA PRO A 85 -35.51 -7.51 -28.26
C PRO A 85 -35.02 -6.09 -28.55
N ALA A 86 -35.90 -5.11 -28.86
CA ALA A 86 -35.52 -3.77 -29.30
C ALA A 86 -35.41 -2.75 -28.15
N LEU A 87 -35.46 -3.19 -26.87
CA LEU A 87 -35.43 -2.30 -25.72
C LEU A 87 -34.01 -1.92 -25.32
N SER A 88 -33.51 -0.73 -25.73
CA SER A 88 -32.21 -0.20 -25.38
C SER A 88 -32.02 -0.08 -23.87
N ARG A 89 -33.04 0.42 -23.16
CA ARG A 89 -32.99 0.59 -21.70
C ARG A 89 -32.79 -0.73 -20.96
N VAL A 90 -33.44 -1.81 -21.40
CA VAL A 90 -33.30 -3.12 -20.77
C VAL A 90 -31.88 -3.66 -20.97
N ARG A 91 -31.31 -3.49 -22.18
CA ARG A 91 -29.92 -3.86 -22.44
C ARG A 91 -28.95 -3.05 -21.58
N PHE A 92 -29.19 -1.75 -21.42
CA PHE A 92 -28.39 -0.90 -20.56
C PHE A 92 -28.42 -1.38 -19.10
N GLU A 93 -29.62 -1.67 -18.54
CA GLU A 93 -29.76 -2.16 -17.17
C GLU A 93 -29.09 -3.53 -16.97
N LEU A 94 -29.20 -4.45 -17.95
CA LEU A 94 -28.45 -5.71 -17.92
C LEU A 94 -26.93 -5.47 -17.92
N GLY A 95 -26.45 -4.52 -18.72
CA GLY A 95 -25.04 -4.11 -18.68
C GLY A 95 -24.60 -3.67 -17.28
N VAL A 96 -25.44 -2.88 -16.58
CA VAL A 96 -25.16 -2.45 -15.19
C VAL A 96 -25.16 -3.65 -14.22
N LEU A 97 -26.12 -4.56 -14.33
CA LEU A 97 -26.24 -5.73 -13.46
C LEU A 97 -25.06 -6.69 -13.67
N TYR A 98 -24.69 -6.99 -14.91
CA TYR A 98 -23.50 -7.82 -15.20
C TYR A 98 -22.20 -7.15 -14.75
N ALA A 99 -22.09 -5.82 -14.84
CA ALA A 99 -20.94 -5.10 -14.29
C ALA A 99 -20.85 -5.23 -12.75
N ARG A 100 -21.99 -5.15 -12.05
CA ARG A 100 -22.08 -5.39 -10.60
C ARG A 100 -21.74 -6.84 -10.23
N LEU A 101 -22.12 -7.80 -11.06
CA LEU A 101 -21.77 -9.22 -10.87
C LEU A 101 -20.30 -9.52 -11.16
N GLY A 102 -19.54 -8.56 -11.72
CA GLY A 102 -18.13 -8.78 -12.12
C GLY A 102 -17.96 -9.44 -13.50
N SER A 103 -19.06 -9.75 -14.20
CA SER A 103 -19.05 -10.32 -15.55
C SER A 103 -18.82 -9.22 -16.60
N TYR A 104 -17.61 -8.64 -16.60
CA TYR A 104 -17.29 -7.42 -17.36
C TYR A 104 -17.41 -7.58 -18.87
N GLN A 105 -17.07 -8.73 -19.44
CA GLN A 105 -17.22 -8.99 -20.87
C GLN A 105 -18.70 -8.99 -21.30
N GLN A 106 -19.57 -9.61 -20.53
CA GLN A 106 -21.01 -9.63 -20.78
C GLN A 106 -21.61 -8.23 -20.60
N ALA A 107 -21.21 -7.53 -19.53
CA ALA A 107 -21.63 -6.13 -19.31
C ALA A 107 -21.29 -5.24 -20.52
N ARG A 108 -20.05 -5.35 -21.03
CA ARG A 108 -19.59 -4.61 -22.21
C ARG A 108 -20.43 -4.93 -23.44
N ALA A 109 -20.68 -6.21 -23.70
CA ALA A 109 -21.51 -6.63 -24.83
C ALA A 109 -22.95 -6.07 -24.75
N TYR A 110 -23.55 -6.02 -23.57
CA TYR A 110 -24.86 -5.43 -23.37
C TYR A 110 -24.86 -3.92 -23.58
N PHE A 111 -23.86 -3.17 -23.10
CA PHE A 111 -23.76 -1.74 -23.37
C PHE A 111 -23.54 -1.44 -24.86
N GLU A 112 -22.67 -2.18 -25.54
CA GLU A 112 -22.48 -2.07 -26.99
C GLU A 112 -23.76 -2.36 -27.77
N SER A 113 -24.48 -3.41 -27.35
CA SER A 113 -25.78 -3.75 -27.93
C SER A 113 -26.82 -2.67 -27.69
N ALA A 114 -26.81 -2.01 -26.51
CA ALA A 114 -27.73 -0.88 -26.24
C ALA A 114 -27.42 0.32 -27.15
N LEU A 115 -26.15 0.62 -27.42
CA LEU A 115 -25.72 1.69 -28.30
C LEU A 115 -26.17 1.50 -29.77
N GLN A 116 -26.38 0.26 -30.18
CA GLN A 116 -26.88 -0.06 -31.55
C GLN A 116 -28.39 0.06 -31.71
N MET A 117 -29.14 0.28 -30.62
CA MET A 117 -30.62 0.38 -30.69
C MET A 117 -31.07 1.77 -31.14
N ARG A 118 -32.20 1.78 -31.90
CA ARG A 118 -32.76 3.04 -32.44
C ARG A 118 -33.43 3.92 -31.39
N ASP A 119 -33.87 3.32 -30.28
CA ASP A 119 -34.61 3.96 -29.19
C ASP A 119 -33.67 4.48 -28.06
N ILE A 120 -32.36 4.41 -28.24
CA ILE A 120 -31.42 4.91 -27.25
C ILE A 120 -31.46 6.45 -27.16
N THR A 121 -31.55 6.96 -25.94
CA THR A 121 -31.46 8.42 -25.72
C THR A 121 -30.03 8.88 -25.70
N PRO A 122 -29.73 10.16 -26.08
CA PRO A 122 -28.36 10.69 -26.05
C PRO A 122 -27.71 10.56 -24.69
N GLU A 123 -28.41 10.79 -23.59
CA GLU A 123 -27.94 10.65 -22.22
C GLU A 123 -27.55 9.21 -21.89
N MET A 124 -28.42 8.25 -22.28
CA MET A 124 -28.14 6.83 -22.07
C MET A 124 -26.91 6.38 -22.89
N ALA A 125 -26.76 6.88 -24.11
CA ALA A 125 -25.61 6.58 -24.96
C ALA A 125 -24.32 7.09 -24.33
N GLU A 126 -24.30 8.31 -23.78
CA GLU A 126 -23.16 8.86 -23.08
C GLU A 126 -22.81 8.04 -21.83
N HIS A 127 -23.80 7.61 -21.05
CA HIS A 127 -23.58 6.74 -19.90
C HIS A 127 -23.04 5.38 -20.31
N ALA A 128 -23.60 4.76 -21.37
CA ALA A 128 -23.12 3.47 -21.89
C ALA A 128 -21.65 3.57 -22.35
N GLN A 129 -21.26 4.63 -23.06
CA GLN A 129 -19.87 4.86 -23.48
C GLN A 129 -18.94 5.02 -22.28
N ARG A 130 -19.35 5.73 -21.24
CA ARG A 130 -18.57 5.85 -20.00
C ARG A 130 -18.38 4.50 -19.31
N TYR A 131 -19.46 3.68 -19.23
CA TYR A 131 -19.33 2.32 -18.70
C TYR A 131 -18.39 1.45 -19.53
N ILE A 132 -18.49 1.48 -20.85
CA ILE A 132 -17.58 0.74 -21.75
C ILE A 132 -16.14 1.15 -21.51
N ALA A 133 -15.83 2.44 -21.41
CA ALA A 133 -14.47 2.92 -21.12
C ALA A 133 -13.92 2.43 -19.76
N ILE A 134 -14.79 2.31 -18.75
CA ILE A 134 -14.42 1.74 -17.43
C ILE A 134 -14.19 0.23 -17.56
N LEU A 135 -15.05 -0.47 -18.29
CA LEU A 135 -14.96 -1.91 -18.50
C LEU A 135 -13.72 -2.29 -19.35
N ASP A 136 -13.41 -1.50 -20.39
CA ASP A 136 -12.20 -1.70 -21.19
C ASP A 136 -10.92 -1.63 -20.34
N ARG A 137 -10.88 -0.71 -19.37
CA ARG A 137 -9.77 -0.67 -18.39
C ARG A 137 -9.74 -1.93 -17.51
N LYS A 138 -10.91 -2.41 -17.08
CA LYS A 138 -11.05 -3.63 -16.25
C LYS A 138 -10.70 -4.90 -17.01
N LEU A 139 -10.96 -4.93 -18.32
CA LEU A 139 -10.70 -6.04 -19.23
C LEU A 139 -9.30 -5.97 -19.86
N SER A 140 -8.57 -4.84 -19.68
CA SER A 140 -7.19 -4.75 -20.14
C SER A 140 -6.34 -5.79 -19.43
N PRO A 141 -5.51 -6.54 -20.15
CA PRO A 141 -4.53 -7.42 -19.52
C PRO A 141 -3.51 -6.64 -18.68
N ASP A 142 -3.33 -5.35 -19.03
CA ASP A 142 -2.41 -4.45 -18.35
C ASP A 142 -3.16 -3.57 -17.35
N GLN A 143 -2.82 -3.71 -16.09
CA GLN A 143 -3.36 -2.91 -14.99
C GLN A 143 -2.26 -2.08 -14.35
N VAL A 144 -2.53 -0.80 -14.16
CA VAL A 144 -1.64 0.10 -13.41
C VAL A 144 -2.43 0.70 -12.26
N THR A 145 -1.95 0.51 -11.05
CA THR A 145 -2.53 1.08 -9.84
C THR A 145 -1.45 1.71 -8.98
N GLY A 146 -1.83 2.61 -8.10
CA GLY A 146 -0.82 3.18 -7.23
C GLY A 146 -1.31 4.40 -6.46
N PHE A 147 -0.35 5.04 -5.83
CA PHE A 147 -0.54 6.35 -5.26
C PHE A 147 0.71 7.21 -5.43
N ALA A 148 0.53 8.51 -5.41
CA ALA A 148 1.59 9.50 -5.30
C ALA A 148 1.18 10.55 -4.26
N GLN A 149 2.05 10.79 -3.31
CA GLN A 149 1.87 11.78 -2.25
C GLN A 149 3.04 12.75 -2.24
N THR A 150 2.76 14.02 -2.05
CA THR A 150 3.78 15.02 -1.78
C THR A 150 3.29 15.96 -0.68
N GLY A 151 4.19 16.67 -0.02
CA GLY A 151 3.77 17.59 1.02
C GLY A 151 4.92 18.24 1.77
N LEU A 152 4.55 19.04 2.75
CA LEU A 152 5.46 19.64 3.70
C LEU A 152 5.44 18.85 5.00
N ARG A 153 6.61 18.63 5.57
CA ARG A 153 6.79 18.01 6.87
C ARG A 153 7.69 18.86 7.76
N TYR A 154 7.25 19.05 9.00
CA TYR A 154 8.07 19.58 10.08
C TYR A 154 8.55 18.46 10.98
N GLN A 155 9.83 18.50 11.36
CA GLN A 155 10.46 17.55 12.28
C GLN A 155 11.17 18.33 13.40
N THR A 156 10.98 17.90 14.63
CA THR A 156 11.70 18.50 15.78
C THR A 156 13.17 18.04 15.84
N ASN A 157 13.48 16.93 15.12
CA ASN A 157 14.82 16.36 15.03
C ASN A 157 15.09 15.78 13.63
N ALA A 158 15.22 16.64 12.63
CA ALA A 158 15.45 16.24 11.24
C ALA A 158 16.73 15.44 11.03
N THR A 159 17.76 15.68 11.87
CA THR A 159 19.02 14.92 11.83
C THR A 159 18.92 13.53 12.44
N LEU A 160 17.80 13.19 13.10
CA LEU A 160 17.65 11.98 13.92
C LEU A 160 18.84 11.80 14.91
N GLY A 161 19.40 12.91 15.34
CA GLY A 161 20.57 12.99 16.17
C GLY A 161 20.28 12.87 17.67
N PRO A 162 21.31 12.63 18.50
CA PRO A 162 21.19 12.73 19.94
C PRO A 162 20.95 14.20 20.39
N GLY A 163 20.63 14.38 21.65
CA GLY A 163 20.56 15.70 22.28
C GLY A 163 21.88 16.50 22.16
N PRO A 164 21.90 17.73 22.66
CA PRO A 164 22.88 18.75 22.29
C PRO A 164 24.35 18.47 22.71
N GLN A 165 24.61 17.55 23.62
CA GLN A 165 25.98 17.23 24.08
C GLN A 165 26.19 15.72 24.31
N PRO A 166 26.24 14.90 23.24
CA PRO A 166 26.50 13.49 23.40
C PRO A 166 27.98 13.25 23.73
N VAL A 167 28.22 12.43 24.74
CA VAL A 167 29.58 12.00 25.12
C VAL A 167 29.81 10.60 24.57
N LEU A 168 30.94 10.40 23.86
CA LEU A 168 31.38 9.09 23.40
C LEU A 168 32.26 8.43 24.43
N ALA A 169 32.03 7.16 24.73
CA ALA A 169 32.92 6.38 25.65
C ALA A 169 34.34 6.21 25.11
N SER A 170 34.56 6.40 23.83
CA SER A 170 35.85 6.46 23.18
C SER A 170 36.66 7.74 23.50
N GLY A 171 36.09 8.69 24.25
CA GLY A 171 36.69 10.02 24.51
C GLY A 171 36.73 10.95 23.31
N ARG A 172 36.11 10.60 22.18
CA ARG A 172 36.05 11.42 20.98
C ARG A 172 34.84 12.36 21.03
N ASN A 173 34.98 13.53 20.44
CA ASN A 173 33.85 14.48 20.29
C ASN A 173 32.87 13.99 19.21
N PHE A 174 31.58 14.08 19.52
CA PHE A 174 30.54 13.87 18.55
C PHE A 174 30.49 15.05 17.56
N ASN A 175 30.22 14.78 16.28
CA ASN A 175 30.08 15.84 15.30
C ASN A 175 28.76 16.60 15.53
N SER A 176 28.87 17.87 15.93
CA SER A 176 27.71 18.75 16.24
C SER A 176 26.77 18.96 15.05
N ALA A 177 27.23 18.75 13.81
CA ALA A 177 26.36 18.81 12.62
C ALA A 177 25.23 17.76 12.66
N PHE A 178 25.41 16.68 13.41
CA PHE A 178 24.44 15.59 13.54
C PHE A 178 23.75 15.53 14.91
N THR A 179 23.86 16.55 15.74
CA THR A 179 23.01 16.69 16.92
C THR A 179 21.57 17.05 16.51
N ALA A 180 20.63 16.83 17.42
CA ALA A 180 19.20 17.10 17.17
C ALA A 180 18.96 18.54 16.69
N ARG A 181 18.35 18.68 15.51
CA ARG A 181 17.99 19.97 14.90
C ARG A 181 16.60 19.89 14.29
N PRO A 182 15.73 20.88 14.57
CA PRO A 182 14.46 20.97 13.89
C PRO A 182 14.63 21.50 12.47
N ASP A 183 13.81 20.98 11.55
CA ASP A 183 13.74 21.50 10.19
C ASP A 183 12.39 21.23 9.54
N TRP A 184 12.09 21.95 8.48
CA TRP A 184 11.07 21.66 7.51
C TRP A 184 11.67 20.92 6.33
N ASN A 185 10.90 20.06 5.71
CA ASN A 185 11.28 19.47 4.44
C ASN A 185 10.08 19.33 3.50
N TRP A 186 10.40 19.32 2.24
CA TRP A 186 9.54 18.77 1.22
C TRP A 186 9.67 17.25 1.29
N CYS A 187 8.56 16.54 1.32
CA CYS A 187 8.60 15.07 1.25
C CYS A 187 7.62 14.57 0.20
N GLY A 188 8.01 13.50 -0.45
CA GLY A 188 7.18 12.80 -1.42
C GLY A 188 7.33 11.29 -1.29
N SER A 189 6.30 10.57 -1.64
CA SER A 189 6.33 9.11 -1.76
C SER A 189 5.38 8.66 -2.86
N PHE A 190 5.73 7.58 -3.54
CA PHE A 190 4.85 6.95 -4.48
C PHE A 190 5.01 5.43 -4.45
N ALA A 191 3.95 4.74 -4.83
CA ALA A 191 4.01 3.34 -5.23
C ALA A 191 3.23 3.17 -6.52
N LEU A 192 3.85 2.49 -7.47
CA LEU A 192 3.28 2.13 -8.75
C LEU A 192 3.29 0.60 -8.85
N ASN A 193 2.12 0.01 -9.02
CA ASN A 193 1.96 -1.41 -9.24
C ASN A 193 1.49 -1.63 -10.68
N TYR A 194 2.24 -2.41 -11.42
CA TYR A 194 1.90 -2.90 -12.75
C TYR A 194 1.59 -4.39 -12.66
N SER A 195 0.54 -4.83 -13.32
CA SER A 195 0.18 -6.23 -13.48
C SER A 195 -0.20 -6.49 -14.93
N HIS A 196 0.36 -7.55 -15.52
CA HIS A 196 0.01 -8.05 -16.84
C HIS A 196 -0.54 -9.47 -16.71
N ASP A 197 -1.81 -9.64 -17.02
CA ASP A 197 -2.50 -10.92 -17.02
C ASP A 197 -2.01 -11.77 -18.20
N PHE A 198 -1.55 -12.99 -17.94
CA PHE A 198 -1.12 -13.92 -18.98
C PHE A 198 -2.29 -14.56 -19.75
N GLY A 199 -3.53 -14.29 -19.37
CA GLY A 199 -4.74 -14.88 -19.97
C GLY A 199 -4.92 -16.35 -19.62
N THR A 200 -4.27 -16.84 -18.57
CA THR A 200 -4.49 -18.20 -18.05
C THR A 200 -5.83 -18.25 -17.31
N GLN A 201 -6.47 -19.45 -17.27
CA GLN A 201 -7.71 -19.64 -16.53
C GLN A 201 -7.52 -19.45 -15.02
N ASP A 202 -6.32 -19.68 -14.52
CA ASP A 202 -5.98 -19.59 -13.11
C ASP A 202 -5.73 -18.12 -12.66
N GLY A 203 -5.53 -17.20 -13.62
CA GLY A 203 -5.29 -15.79 -13.35
C GLY A 203 -3.83 -15.47 -13.02
N ASP A 204 -2.90 -16.23 -13.62
CA ASP A 204 -1.47 -15.94 -13.51
C ASP A 204 -1.14 -14.59 -14.17
N ALA A 205 -0.19 -13.87 -13.59
CA ALA A 205 0.18 -12.55 -14.07
C ALA A 205 1.67 -12.29 -13.89
N PHE A 206 2.21 -11.35 -14.65
CA PHE A 206 3.47 -10.70 -14.30
C PHE A 206 3.16 -9.45 -13.49
N GLU A 207 3.87 -9.25 -12.38
CA GLU A 207 3.70 -8.07 -11.53
C GLU A 207 5.02 -7.35 -11.31
N ALA A 208 4.96 -6.02 -11.36
CA ALA A 208 6.08 -5.16 -10.98
C ALA A 208 5.59 -4.06 -10.03
N THR A 209 6.35 -3.81 -8.98
CA THR A 209 6.09 -2.74 -8.02
C THR A 209 7.30 -1.82 -7.97
N LEU A 210 7.09 -0.53 -8.23
CA LEU A 210 8.09 0.51 -8.06
C LEU A 210 7.65 1.42 -6.91
N ILE A 211 8.51 1.56 -5.91
CA ILE A 211 8.30 2.42 -4.75
C ILE A 211 9.37 3.50 -4.76
N GLY A 212 8.99 4.72 -4.42
CA GLY A 212 9.91 5.81 -4.24
C GLY A 212 9.57 6.67 -3.04
N TYR A 213 10.59 7.26 -2.47
CA TYR A 213 10.49 8.24 -1.39
C TYR A 213 11.57 9.29 -1.57
N ASP A 214 11.22 10.55 -1.33
CA ASP A 214 12.14 11.67 -1.33
C ASP A 214 11.82 12.62 -0.17
N ALA A 215 12.87 13.17 0.45
CA ALA A 215 12.75 14.18 1.49
C ALA A 215 13.92 15.17 1.40
N GLN A 216 13.60 16.42 1.06
CA GLN A 216 14.55 17.52 0.88
C GLN A 216 14.39 18.51 2.01
N GLN A 217 15.41 18.60 2.87
CA GLN A 217 15.44 19.47 4.04
C GLN A 217 15.67 20.94 3.61
N PHE A 218 15.12 21.88 4.37
CA PHE A 218 15.31 23.32 4.04
C PHE A 218 16.63 23.89 4.56
N LYS A 219 17.22 23.27 5.58
CA LYS A 219 18.46 23.74 6.23
C LYS A 219 19.50 22.65 6.43
N VAL A 220 19.05 21.41 6.70
CA VAL A 220 19.91 20.32 7.14
C VAL A 220 20.16 19.36 5.99
N HIS A 221 20.68 19.86 4.85
CA HIS A 221 20.84 19.13 3.58
C HIS A 221 21.68 17.85 3.68
N GLN A 222 22.54 17.71 4.73
CA GLN A 222 23.31 16.48 4.92
C GLN A 222 22.45 15.22 5.21
N VAL A 223 21.14 15.40 5.43
CA VAL A 223 20.18 14.29 5.61
C VAL A 223 19.08 14.29 4.54
N ASP A 224 19.28 15.03 3.44
CA ASP A 224 18.43 14.91 2.25
C ASP A 224 18.48 13.47 1.75
N LEU A 225 17.30 12.87 1.51
CA LEU A 225 17.17 11.44 1.29
C LEU A 225 16.24 11.13 0.11
N GLY A 226 16.78 10.42 -0.87
CA GLY A 226 16.00 9.81 -1.94
C GLY A 226 16.13 8.29 -1.89
N LEU A 227 15.03 7.57 -2.14
CA LEU A 227 14.98 6.11 -2.18
C LEU A 227 14.16 5.64 -3.36
N ALA A 228 14.59 4.55 -3.97
CA ALA A 228 13.80 3.81 -4.96
C ALA A 228 13.98 2.31 -4.77
N GLU A 229 12.91 1.56 -4.96
CA GLU A 229 12.90 0.11 -4.93
C GLU A 229 11.99 -0.42 -6.04
N LEU A 230 12.50 -1.38 -6.81
CA LEU A 230 11.78 -2.12 -7.85
C LEU A 230 11.74 -3.59 -7.47
N ARG A 231 10.55 -4.18 -7.47
CA ARG A 231 10.34 -5.63 -7.38
C ARG A 231 9.55 -6.09 -8.60
N ALA A 232 9.98 -7.15 -9.27
CA ALA A 232 9.30 -7.65 -10.46
C ALA A 232 9.39 -9.17 -10.57
N GLY A 233 8.28 -9.82 -10.90
CA GLY A 233 8.25 -11.27 -11.08
C GLY A 233 6.89 -11.81 -11.46
N PRO A 234 6.81 -13.08 -11.86
CA PRO A 234 5.54 -13.76 -12.14
C PRO A 234 4.80 -14.08 -10.83
N ARG A 235 3.48 -13.96 -10.88
CA ARG A 235 2.56 -14.42 -9.85
C ARG A 235 1.80 -15.62 -10.38
N PHE A 236 1.86 -16.74 -9.69
CA PHE A 236 1.14 -17.98 -9.98
C PHE A 236 0.01 -18.15 -8.98
N VAL A 237 -1.20 -18.38 -9.47
CA VAL A 237 -2.42 -18.49 -8.67
C VAL A 237 -2.85 -19.96 -8.58
N PHE A 238 -3.35 -20.37 -7.43
CA PHE A 238 -3.85 -21.72 -7.17
C PHE A 238 -5.35 -21.64 -6.81
N PRO A 239 -6.26 -21.77 -7.81
CA PRO A 239 -7.71 -21.64 -7.58
C PRO A 239 -8.23 -22.65 -6.56
N ASP A 240 -7.73 -23.89 -6.59
CA ASP A 240 -8.11 -24.97 -5.67
C ASP A 240 -7.70 -24.70 -4.20
N MET A 241 -6.80 -23.74 -3.97
CA MET A 241 -6.34 -23.31 -2.66
C MET A 241 -6.96 -21.96 -2.26
N ASN A 242 -8.22 -21.75 -2.61
CA ASN A 242 -8.96 -20.51 -2.31
C ASN A 242 -8.30 -19.24 -2.89
N GLY A 243 -7.72 -19.37 -4.08
CA GLY A 243 -7.03 -18.29 -4.78
C GLY A 243 -5.68 -17.87 -4.14
N ALA A 244 -5.07 -18.76 -3.38
CA ALA A 244 -3.70 -18.53 -2.90
C ALA A 244 -2.75 -18.34 -4.08
N SER A 245 -1.70 -17.53 -3.90
CA SER A 245 -0.72 -17.32 -4.95
C SER A 245 0.71 -17.23 -4.41
N ILE A 246 1.66 -17.55 -5.27
CA ILE A 246 3.09 -17.41 -5.00
C ILE A 246 3.72 -16.49 -6.05
N LYS A 247 4.55 -15.56 -5.59
CA LYS A 247 5.26 -14.61 -6.43
C LYS A 247 6.76 -14.64 -6.12
N PRO A 248 7.58 -15.43 -6.84
CA PRO A 248 9.01 -15.21 -6.87
C PRO A 248 9.30 -13.90 -7.62
N TYR A 249 10.28 -13.12 -7.15
CA TYR A 249 10.61 -11.85 -7.77
C TYR A 249 12.10 -11.53 -7.66
N VAL A 250 12.58 -10.67 -8.55
CA VAL A 250 13.86 -9.97 -8.42
C VAL A 250 13.60 -8.59 -7.84
N ALA A 251 14.59 -8.09 -7.07
CA ALA A 251 14.52 -6.78 -6.45
C ALA A 251 15.77 -5.97 -6.76
N ALA A 252 15.58 -4.66 -6.94
CA ALA A 252 16.66 -3.69 -7.07
C ALA A 252 16.34 -2.47 -6.21
N THR A 253 17.32 -1.99 -5.44
CA THR A 253 17.18 -0.84 -4.55
C THR A 253 18.25 0.19 -4.83
N GLY A 254 17.95 1.46 -4.57
CA GLY A 254 18.92 2.54 -4.65
C GLY A 254 18.57 3.68 -3.72
N SER A 255 19.60 4.37 -3.20
CA SER A 255 19.38 5.55 -2.38
C SER A 255 20.39 6.66 -2.67
N LEU A 256 19.90 7.89 -2.50
CA LEU A 256 20.67 9.12 -2.46
C LEU A 256 20.67 9.62 -1.01
N LEU A 257 21.78 10.16 -0.54
CA LEU A 257 21.88 10.81 0.76
C LEU A 257 22.78 12.04 0.63
N ALA A 258 22.29 13.20 1.08
CA ALA A 258 22.96 14.49 0.87
C ALA A 258 23.25 14.71 -0.63
N ASP A 259 22.28 14.45 -1.52
CA ASP A 259 22.36 14.57 -2.98
C ASP A 259 23.44 13.70 -3.66
N GLN A 260 24.02 12.74 -2.95
CA GLN A 260 25.02 11.83 -3.48
C GLN A 260 24.52 10.39 -3.49
N VAL A 261 24.98 9.58 -4.46
CA VAL A 261 24.67 8.15 -4.47
C VAL A 261 25.20 7.51 -3.20
N TYR A 262 24.30 7.01 -2.36
CA TYR A 262 24.63 6.44 -1.06
C TYR A 262 24.67 4.91 -1.10
N SER A 263 23.63 4.27 -1.60
CA SER A 263 23.57 2.82 -1.70
C SER A 263 22.90 2.34 -2.97
N GLY A 264 23.18 1.09 -3.29
CA GLY A 264 22.48 0.30 -4.28
C GLY A 264 22.47 -1.16 -3.88
N GLY A 265 21.46 -1.90 -4.29
CA GLY A 265 21.35 -3.32 -3.97
C GLY A 265 20.56 -4.07 -5.04
N VAL A 266 20.86 -5.34 -5.19
CA VAL A 266 20.13 -6.27 -6.04
C VAL A 266 19.92 -7.58 -5.29
N GLY A 267 18.79 -8.22 -5.56
CA GLY A 267 18.45 -9.44 -4.88
C GLY A 267 17.17 -10.07 -5.40
N GLY A 268 16.53 -10.83 -4.56
CA GLY A 268 15.24 -11.44 -4.88
C GLY A 268 14.59 -12.05 -3.66
N GLY A 269 13.36 -12.45 -3.86
CA GLY A 269 12.55 -13.01 -2.80
C GLY A 269 11.34 -13.77 -3.32
N VAL A 270 10.54 -14.22 -2.40
CA VAL A 270 9.27 -14.89 -2.65
C VAL A 270 8.23 -14.32 -1.71
N THR A 271 7.08 -13.94 -2.25
CA THR A 271 5.87 -13.60 -1.48
C THR A 271 4.83 -14.69 -1.72
N VAL A 272 4.13 -15.08 -0.68
CA VAL A 272 2.95 -15.95 -0.77
C VAL A 272 1.75 -15.12 -0.34
N HIS A 273 0.65 -15.20 -1.10
CA HIS A 273 -0.62 -14.61 -0.70
C HIS A 273 -1.63 -15.73 -0.41
N ALA A 274 -2.35 -15.64 0.69
CA ALA A 274 -3.41 -16.57 1.03
C ALA A 274 -4.55 -15.86 1.75
N ASN A 275 -5.79 -16.29 1.49
CA ASN A 275 -6.97 -15.83 2.19
C ASN A 275 -7.53 -16.98 3.05
N ALA A 276 -7.52 -16.80 4.36
CA ALA A 276 -8.04 -17.77 5.30
C ALA A 276 -8.76 -17.07 6.46
N LEU A 277 -9.93 -17.57 6.84
CA LEU A 277 -10.75 -17.05 7.96
C LEU A 277 -11.13 -15.56 7.82
N GLY A 278 -11.27 -15.06 6.59
CA GLY A 278 -11.53 -13.64 6.32
C GLY A 278 -10.33 -12.72 6.54
N ILE A 279 -9.14 -13.28 6.66
CA ILE A 279 -7.85 -12.58 6.83
C ILE A 279 -7.00 -12.82 5.58
N ALA A 280 -6.43 -11.76 5.04
CA ALA A 280 -5.37 -11.84 4.04
C ALA A 280 -4.02 -12.02 4.73
N TRP A 281 -3.23 -12.99 4.28
CA TRP A 281 -1.91 -13.36 4.78
C TRP A 281 -0.89 -13.23 3.67
N ASP A 282 0.17 -12.46 3.91
CA ASP A 282 1.23 -12.18 2.94
C ASP A 282 2.62 -12.39 3.58
N PRO A 283 3.04 -13.65 3.84
CA PRO A 283 4.41 -13.93 4.23
C PRO A 283 5.37 -13.71 3.06
N PHE A 284 6.56 -13.17 3.33
CA PHE A 284 7.62 -13.07 2.36
C PHE A 284 9.02 -13.27 2.97
N VAL A 285 9.94 -13.70 2.12
CA VAL A 285 11.38 -13.75 2.40
C VAL A 285 12.11 -13.11 1.23
N GLU A 286 13.08 -12.27 1.55
CA GLU A 286 13.88 -11.52 0.58
C GLU A 286 15.33 -11.45 1.03
N VAL A 287 16.26 -11.55 0.07
CA VAL A 287 17.70 -11.30 0.30
C VAL A 287 18.17 -10.28 -0.73
N ILE A 288 18.75 -9.18 -0.27
CA ILE A 288 19.33 -8.12 -1.12
C ILE A 288 20.79 -7.97 -0.79
N GLN A 289 21.66 -8.15 -1.78
CA GLN A 289 23.07 -7.80 -1.66
C GLN A 289 23.20 -6.28 -1.80
N GLN A 290 23.55 -5.60 -0.72
CA GLN A 290 23.71 -4.15 -0.66
C GLN A 290 25.15 -3.72 -0.83
N SER A 291 25.37 -2.59 -1.46
CA SER A 291 26.63 -1.87 -1.55
C SER A 291 26.43 -0.41 -1.21
N PHE A 292 27.36 0.17 -0.46
CA PHE A 292 27.32 1.56 -0.04
C PHE A 292 28.56 2.30 -0.53
N ARG A 293 28.38 3.59 -0.87
CA ARG A 293 29.46 4.45 -1.33
C ARG A 293 29.87 5.44 -0.25
N ASN A 294 31.17 5.60 -0.09
CA ASN A 294 31.71 6.67 0.75
C ASN A 294 31.48 8.02 0.10
N SER A 295 31.18 9.02 0.92
CA SER A 295 31.05 10.42 0.51
C SER A 295 31.79 11.31 1.53
N ASP A 296 31.92 12.59 1.22
CA ASP A 296 32.53 13.56 2.17
C ASP A 296 31.70 13.67 3.45
N VAL A 297 30.38 13.53 3.33
CA VAL A 297 29.46 13.52 4.46
C VAL A 297 29.48 12.17 5.19
N TYR A 298 29.63 11.06 4.49
CA TYR A 298 29.58 9.67 5.01
C TYR A 298 30.80 8.85 4.55
N PRO A 299 32.05 9.17 5.02
CA PRO A 299 33.30 8.65 4.48
C PRO A 299 33.59 7.17 4.77
N LEU A 300 32.75 6.45 5.53
CA LEU A 300 32.93 5.01 5.81
C LEU A 300 31.64 4.21 5.47
N ALA A 301 30.76 4.74 4.67
CA ALA A 301 29.49 4.08 4.32
C ALA A 301 29.71 2.71 3.69
N SER A 302 30.81 2.49 2.96
CA SER A 302 31.13 1.19 2.34
C SER A 302 31.21 0.02 3.34
N GLY A 303 31.47 0.30 4.61
CA GLY A 303 31.44 -0.73 5.66
C GLY A 303 30.06 -1.29 5.99
N LEU A 304 28.97 -0.64 5.53
CA LEU A 304 27.58 -1.10 5.67
C LEU A 304 27.22 -2.17 4.64
N GLY A 305 27.98 -2.30 3.52
CA GLY A 305 27.68 -3.25 2.46
C GLY A 305 27.64 -4.68 2.97
N GLY A 306 26.79 -5.50 2.35
CA GLY A 306 26.59 -6.89 2.72
C GLY A 306 25.20 -7.39 2.32
N PRO A 307 24.88 -8.65 2.58
CA PRO A 307 23.52 -9.17 2.39
C PRO A 307 22.59 -8.71 3.51
N LEU A 308 21.46 -8.13 3.12
CA LEU A 308 20.30 -7.89 3.97
C LEU A 308 19.29 -9.00 3.73
N THR A 309 19.02 -9.82 4.73
CA THR A 309 17.96 -10.83 4.71
C THR A 309 16.76 -10.31 5.47
N THR A 310 15.59 -10.37 4.86
CA THR A 310 14.30 -10.00 5.49
C THR A 310 13.33 -11.16 5.39
N ALA A 311 12.73 -11.55 6.51
CA ALA A 311 11.58 -12.44 6.57
C ALA A 311 10.45 -11.70 7.27
N ALA A 312 9.27 -11.63 6.66
CA ALA A 312 8.15 -10.93 7.26
C ALA A 312 6.82 -11.63 6.97
N LEU A 313 5.87 -11.37 7.85
CA LEU A 313 4.47 -11.73 7.71
C LEU A 313 3.65 -10.46 7.79
N GLN A 314 2.90 -10.18 6.73
CA GLN A 314 1.83 -9.19 6.76
C GLN A 314 0.50 -9.92 6.90
N ALA A 315 -0.43 -9.31 7.64
CA ALA A 315 -1.80 -9.80 7.73
C ALA A 315 -2.75 -8.62 7.85
N SER A 316 -3.94 -8.76 7.25
CA SER A 316 -4.97 -7.72 7.31
C SER A 316 -6.37 -8.32 7.27
N GLY A 317 -7.32 -7.61 7.89
CA GLY A 317 -8.71 -8.04 7.90
C GLY A 317 -9.64 -6.98 8.46
N PRO A 318 -10.97 -7.19 8.34
CA PRO A 318 -11.97 -6.34 8.96
C PRO A 318 -12.04 -6.58 10.48
N ILE A 319 -12.40 -5.54 11.24
CA ILE A 319 -12.74 -5.65 12.68
C ILE A 319 -14.27 -5.56 12.84
N VAL A 320 -14.82 -4.39 12.51
CA VAL A 320 -16.26 -4.07 12.49
C VAL A 320 -16.51 -3.07 11.37
N SER A 321 -17.77 -2.69 11.15
CA SER A 321 -18.13 -1.75 10.06
C SER A 321 -17.21 -0.53 10.02
N GLY A 322 -16.52 -0.37 8.88
CA GLY A 322 -15.58 0.72 8.62
C GLY A 322 -14.21 0.60 9.27
N TRP A 323 -14.00 -0.29 10.22
CA TRP A 323 -12.71 -0.53 10.86
C TRP A 323 -12.00 -1.75 10.27
N TYR A 324 -10.71 -1.57 9.98
CA TYR A 324 -9.81 -2.63 9.53
C TYR A 324 -8.57 -2.67 10.41
N TRP A 325 -7.88 -3.79 10.38
CA TRP A 325 -6.55 -3.91 10.96
C TRP A 325 -5.57 -4.41 9.91
N GLN A 326 -4.36 -3.95 10.01
CA GLN A 326 -3.23 -4.44 9.25
C GLN A 326 -2.03 -4.53 10.18
N THR A 327 -1.33 -5.63 10.15
CA THR A 327 -0.11 -5.83 10.93
C THR A 327 1.01 -6.35 10.06
N ARG A 328 2.22 -6.04 10.46
CA ARG A 328 3.45 -6.60 9.90
C ARG A 328 4.37 -7.00 11.04
N ILE A 329 4.87 -8.23 11.00
CA ILE A 329 5.92 -8.72 11.88
C ILE A 329 7.09 -9.09 10.98
N ALA A 330 8.29 -8.62 11.29
CA ALA A 330 9.47 -8.84 10.46
C ALA A 330 10.70 -9.16 11.31
N TYR A 331 11.52 -10.02 10.75
CA TYR A 331 12.91 -10.24 11.15
C TYR A 331 13.83 -9.78 10.03
N GLN A 332 14.86 -9.04 10.37
CA GLN A 332 15.92 -8.62 9.45
C GLN A 332 17.27 -9.00 10.00
N ARG A 333 18.18 -9.39 9.11
CA ARG A 333 19.58 -9.61 9.39
C ARG A 333 20.44 -8.91 8.36
N GLU A 334 21.27 -7.99 8.82
CA GLU A 334 22.28 -7.29 8.04
C GLU A 334 23.65 -7.88 8.36
N ASP A 335 24.27 -8.56 7.39
CA ASP A 335 25.64 -9.07 7.53
C ASP A 335 26.61 -8.06 6.88
N ALA A 336 26.83 -6.93 7.56
CA ALA A 336 27.66 -5.85 7.08
C ALA A 336 29.14 -6.22 6.97
N LEU A 337 29.85 -5.66 5.97
CA LEU A 337 31.31 -5.85 5.78
C LEU A 337 32.12 -5.44 7.01
N PHE A 338 31.67 -4.39 7.72
CA PHE A 338 32.24 -4.03 9.01
C PHE A 338 31.34 -4.58 10.12
N ASN A 339 31.77 -5.64 10.78
CA ASN A 339 30.99 -6.42 11.74
C ASN A 339 30.19 -5.57 12.79
N PRO A 340 30.74 -4.46 13.36
CA PRO A 340 29.98 -3.59 14.25
C PRO A 340 28.77 -2.90 13.62
N PHE A 341 28.61 -2.93 12.30
CA PHE A 341 27.44 -2.40 11.59
C PHE A 341 26.40 -3.48 11.31
N GLY A 342 26.78 -4.76 11.39
CA GLY A 342 25.85 -5.87 11.26
C GLY A 342 24.93 -5.99 12.47
N TYR A 343 23.68 -6.39 12.21
CA TYR A 343 22.65 -6.50 13.24
C TYR A 343 21.60 -7.56 12.91
N ASN A 344 20.89 -7.99 13.94
CA ASN A 344 19.56 -8.56 13.85
C ASN A 344 18.55 -7.52 14.28
N ALA A 345 17.39 -7.45 13.59
CA ALA A 345 16.27 -6.60 13.99
C ALA A 345 14.97 -7.38 13.99
N PHE A 346 14.14 -7.11 14.99
CA PHE A 346 12.75 -7.56 15.05
C PHE A 346 11.84 -6.35 15.00
N ALA A 347 10.88 -6.36 14.09
CA ALA A 347 9.92 -5.28 13.91
C ALA A 347 8.49 -5.78 14.02
N ALA A 348 7.63 -4.97 14.63
CA ALA A 348 6.19 -5.17 14.63
C ALA A 348 5.50 -3.82 14.40
N ASP A 349 4.60 -3.78 13.43
CA ASP A 349 3.81 -2.61 13.07
C ASP A 349 2.33 -2.97 13.08
N LEU A 350 1.48 -2.05 13.51
CA LEU A 350 0.02 -2.14 13.53
C LEU A 350 -0.58 -0.86 12.99
N TRP A 351 -1.49 -0.97 12.04
CA TRP A 351 -2.33 0.11 11.53
C TRP A 351 -3.79 -0.26 11.71
N LEU A 352 -4.61 0.72 12.09
CA LEU A 352 -6.03 0.56 12.38
C LEU A 352 -6.85 1.58 11.55
N PRO A 353 -6.92 1.44 10.21
CA PRO A 353 -7.68 2.36 9.40
C PRO A 353 -9.17 2.27 9.70
N TRP A 354 -9.77 3.43 9.94
CA TRP A 354 -11.20 3.63 10.11
C TRP A 354 -11.76 4.47 8.98
N ASN A 355 -12.62 3.85 8.18
CA ASN A 355 -13.33 4.49 7.09
C ASN A 355 -14.71 4.95 7.57
N PHE A 356 -15.01 6.23 7.42
CA PHE A 356 -16.27 6.82 7.83
C PHE A 356 -16.72 7.89 6.85
N SER A 357 -18.03 8.20 6.86
CA SER A 357 -18.62 9.27 6.08
C SER A 357 -19.46 10.17 6.98
N PHE A 358 -19.54 11.46 6.68
CA PHE A 358 -20.42 12.36 7.39
C PHE A 358 -21.86 12.27 6.83
N PRO A 359 -22.87 12.51 7.67
CA PRO A 359 -24.25 12.56 7.18
C PRO A 359 -24.40 13.59 6.04
N GLY A 360 -24.94 13.13 4.89
CA GLY A 360 -25.09 13.96 3.68
C GLY A 360 -23.85 14.08 2.78
N ASP A 361 -22.71 13.54 3.16
CA ASP A 361 -21.51 13.41 2.33
C ASP A 361 -21.25 11.93 2.02
N GLN A 362 -21.24 11.58 0.73
CA GLN A 362 -20.95 10.21 0.28
C GLN A 362 -19.43 9.90 0.25
N ARG A 363 -18.58 10.90 0.46
CA ARG A 363 -17.13 10.73 0.44
C ARG A 363 -16.66 10.00 1.69
N VAL A 364 -15.71 9.09 1.51
CA VAL A 364 -15.15 8.28 2.58
C VAL A 364 -13.87 8.92 3.10
N TRP A 365 -13.89 9.32 4.36
CA TRP A 365 -12.73 9.78 5.13
C TRP A 365 -12.03 8.59 5.77
N THR A 366 -10.72 8.64 5.89
CA THR A 366 -9.96 7.57 6.56
C THR A 366 -9.11 8.15 7.68
N LEU A 367 -9.34 7.69 8.91
CA LEU A 367 -8.49 7.97 10.08
C LEU A 367 -7.66 6.73 10.37
N THR A 368 -6.33 6.87 10.45
CA THR A 368 -5.43 5.72 10.63
C THR A 368 -4.51 5.93 11.84
N PRO A 369 -4.90 5.48 13.03
CA PRO A 369 -3.96 5.27 14.12
C PRO A 369 -2.95 4.19 13.74
N SER A 370 -1.68 4.38 14.11
CA SER A 370 -0.65 3.37 13.88
C SER A 370 0.36 3.34 15.00
N PHE A 371 0.92 2.16 15.21
CA PHE A 371 1.92 1.86 16.21
C PHE A 371 3.00 0.98 15.62
N GLY A 372 4.26 1.20 15.98
CA GLY A 372 5.37 0.39 15.52
C GLY A 372 6.47 0.29 16.57
N VAL A 373 7.15 -0.85 16.58
CA VAL A 373 8.35 -1.10 17.39
C VAL A 373 9.38 -1.80 16.53
N ILE A 374 10.66 -1.43 16.71
CA ILE A 374 11.80 -2.15 16.13
C ILE A 374 12.85 -2.30 17.22
N ASP A 375 13.39 -3.51 17.35
CA ASP A 375 14.48 -3.87 18.26
C ASP A 375 15.69 -4.27 17.45
N TRP A 376 16.81 -3.53 17.55
CA TRP A 376 18.08 -3.81 16.88
C TRP A 376 19.12 -4.30 17.87
N VAL A 377 19.73 -5.43 17.57
CA VAL A 377 20.86 -6.02 18.31
C VAL A 377 22.05 -6.12 17.38
N TYR A 378 23.06 -5.29 17.59
CA TYR A 378 24.27 -5.27 16.77
C TYR A 378 25.25 -6.35 17.18
N PHE A 379 26.06 -6.86 16.22
CA PHE A 379 26.90 -8.04 16.43
C PHE A 379 28.15 -7.76 17.25
N ALA A 380 28.70 -6.56 17.16
CA ALA A 380 29.96 -6.22 17.83
C ALA A 380 30.00 -4.75 18.28
N PRO A 381 30.84 -4.44 19.28
CA PRO A 381 31.12 -3.08 19.67
C PRO A 381 31.77 -2.26 18.54
N ASP A 382 31.33 -1.00 18.35
CA ASP A 382 32.09 -0.05 17.51
C ASP A 382 33.16 0.63 18.32
N PRO A 383 34.47 0.38 18.02
CA PRO A 383 35.59 0.95 18.80
C PRO A 383 35.63 2.48 18.77
N SER A 384 34.96 3.13 17.81
CA SER A 384 34.90 4.58 17.70
C SER A 384 33.84 5.23 18.61
N ILE A 385 32.90 4.44 19.08
CA ILE A 385 31.82 4.87 19.97
C ILE A 385 32.03 4.32 21.37
N ASN A 386 32.03 3.01 21.49
CA ASN A 386 32.32 2.30 22.71
C ASN A 386 33.01 0.95 22.39
N PRO A 387 34.29 0.74 22.73
CA PRO A 387 35.00 -0.49 22.37
C PRO A 387 34.54 -1.72 23.17
N ALA A 388 33.81 -1.53 24.27
CA ALA A 388 33.45 -2.61 25.19
C ALA A 388 32.00 -3.10 25.04
N VAL A 389 31.10 -2.29 24.43
CA VAL A 389 29.66 -2.58 24.44
C VAL A 389 29.09 -2.48 23.02
N ALA A 390 28.49 -3.57 22.55
CA ALA A 390 27.71 -3.55 21.30
C ALA A 390 26.43 -2.76 21.48
N GLN A 391 25.99 -2.10 20.41
CA GLN A 391 24.75 -1.33 20.40
C GLN A 391 23.55 -2.26 20.50
N HIS A 392 22.58 -1.86 21.33
CA HIS A 392 21.23 -2.38 21.37
C HIS A 392 20.27 -1.19 21.42
N SER A 393 19.32 -1.13 20.52
CA SER A 393 18.44 0.03 20.38
C SER A 393 17.01 -0.41 20.11
N VAL A 394 16.06 0.20 20.80
CA VAL A 394 14.63 -0.02 20.58
C VAL A 394 13.98 1.28 20.11
N GLU A 395 13.33 1.22 18.96
CA GLU A 395 12.53 2.32 18.41
C GLU A 395 11.03 2.08 18.68
N TRP A 396 10.35 3.14 19.08
CA TRP A 396 8.91 3.20 19.24
C TRP A 396 8.34 4.28 18.33
N ARG A 397 7.27 3.98 17.62
CA ARG A 397 6.55 4.90 16.76
C ARG A 397 5.08 4.86 17.08
N VAL A 398 4.47 6.05 17.22
CA VAL A 398 3.02 6.22 17.31
C VAL A 398 2.64 7.30 16.30
N ALA A 399 1.63 7.06 15.50
CA ALA A 399 1.16 8.07 14.56
C ALA A 399 -0.36 8.05 14.39
N LEU A 400 -0.89 9.19 13.96
CA LEU A 400 -2.26 9.37 13.56
C LEU A 400 -2.26 10.03 12.17
N GLY A 401 -2.84 9.34 11.19
CA GLY A 401 -3.05 9.84 9.83
C GLY A 401 -4.52 10.15 9.58
N LEU A 402 -4.79 11.15 8.76
CA LEU A 402 -6.12 11.50 8.26
C LEU A 402 -6.05 11.74 6.77
N ASP A 403 -6.86 11.01 5.99
CA ASP A 403 -7.07 11.24 4.57
C ASP A 403 -8.45 11.84 4.34
N VAL A 404 -8.48 13.05 3.80
CA VAL A 404 -9.70 13.81 3.47
C VAL A 404 -9.91 13.73 1.97
N PRO A 405 -10.99 13.10 1.46
CA PRO A 405 -11.27 13.06 0.03
C PRO A 405 -11.66 14.44 -0.50
N LEU A 406 -10.97 14.91 -1.54
CA LEU A 406 -11.28 16.18 -2.22
C LEU A 406 -12.14 15.95 -3.46
N ILE A 407 -11.67 15.09 -4.36
CA ILE A 407 -12.35 14.59 -5.55
C ILE A 407 -11.98 13.11 -5.73
N ASP A 408 -12.61 12.39 -6.65
CA ASP A 408 -12.59 10.91 -6.76
C ASP A 408 -11.24 10.22 -6.48
N GLN A 409 -10.14 10.75 -6.96
CA GLN A 409 -8.80 10.16 -6.81
C GLN A 409 -7.85 11.01 -5.97
N LEU A 410 -8.24 12.23 -5.60
CA LEU A 410 -7.40 13.18 -4.90
C LEU A 410 -7.84 13.35 -3.46
N TYR A 411 -6.90 13.18 -2.55
CA TYR A 411 -7.07 13.32 -1.10
C TYR A 411 -6.13 14.38 -0.57
N LEU A 412 -6.49 15.01 0.53
CA LEU A 412 -5.56 15.75 1.38
C LEU A 412 -5.18 14.88 2.56
N GLY A 413 -3.93 14.45 2.62
CA GLY A 413 -3.38 13.69 3.74
C GLY A 413 -2.78 14.62 4.80
N ALA A 414 -3.00 14.30 6.07
CA ALA A 414 -2.32 14.91 7.20
C ALA A 414 -1.85 13.81 8.16
N ARG A 415 -0.66 13.94 8.74
CA ARG A 415 -0.11 12.95 9.66
C ARG A 415 0.67 13.61 10.78
N VAL A 416 0.45 13.13 11.99
CA VAL A 416 1.29 13.43 13.16
C VAL A 416 1.93 12.14 13.61
N GLN A 417 3.25 12.15 13.83
CA GLN A 417 4.02 10.99 14.27
C GLN A 417 4.98 11.39 15.37
N TYR A 418 5.02 10.61 16.43
CA TYR A 418 6.06 10.65 17.44
C TYR A 418 6.93 9.40 17.35
N LEU A 419 8.25 9.61 17.33
CA LEU A 419 9.26 8.56 17.24
C LEU A 419 10.27 8.77 18.34
N THR A 420 10.67 7.69 19.02
CA THR A 420 11.74 7.69 20.01
C THR A 420 12.59 6.45 19.87
N ILE A 421 13.91 6.61 19.97
CA ILE A 421 14.88 5.52 20.07
C ILE A 421 15.51 5.57 21.46
N VAL A 422 15.48 4.42 22.13
CA VAL A 422 16.15 4.18 23.40
C VAL A 422 17.26 3.17 23.15
N SER A 423 18.49 3.51 23.55
CA SER A 423 19.67 2.68 23.34
C SER A 423 20.49 2.54 24.63
N ASN A 424 21.19 1.41 24.75
CA ASN A 424 22.22 1.21 25.78
C ASN A 424 23.42 2.14 25.62
N LEU A 425 23.58 2.75 24.42
CA LEU A 425 24.59 3.79 24.14
C LEU A 425 23.87 5.12 23.95
N SER A 426 24.04 6.06 24.89
CA SER A 426 23.28 7.32 24.96
C SER A 426 23.35 8.16 23.69
N VAL A 427 24.43 8.05 22.92
CA VAL A 427 24.63 8.73 21.63
C VAL A 427 23.58 8.33 20.57
N PHE A 428 22.87 7.22 20.75
CA PHE A 428 21.80 6.78 19.87
C PHE A 428 20.40 7.08 20.41
N ASN A 429 20.29 7.63 21.61
CA ASN A 429 18.99 8.08 22.13
C ASN A 429 18.51 9.29 21.36
N MET A 430 17.27 9.22 20.86
CA MET A 430 16.65 10.34 20.18
C MET A 430 15.14 10.38 20.35
N ARG A 431 14.57 11.55 20.07
CA ARG A 431 13.13 11.76 19.99
C ARG A 431 12.84 12.67 18.81
N ASP A 432 11.74 12.45 18.14
CA ASP A 432 11.29 13.32 17.04
C ASP A 432 9.76 13.36 17.00
N LEU A 433 9.21 14.55 16.92
CA LEU A 433 7.81 14.80 16.58
C LEU A 433 7.76 15.31 15.16
N GLN A 434 6.98 14.63 14.33
CA GLN A 434 6.80 14.95 12.91
C GLN A 434 5.34 15.34 12.67
N VAL A 435 5.13 16.41 11.90
CA VAL A 435 3.82 16.80 11.40
C VAL A 435 3.94 17.02 9.91
N SER A 436 3.12 16.37 9.13
CA SER A 436 3.11 16.48 7.67
C SER A 436 1.71 16.66 7.11
N ALA A 437 1.62 17.38 6.00
CA ALA A 437 0.39 17.49 5.23
C ALA A 437 0.70 17.71 3.76
N GLY A 438 -0.18 17.19 2.89
CA GLY A 438 -0.08 17.37 1.45
C GLY A 438 -1.08 16.53 0.66
N PRO A 439 -1.18 16.80 -0.66
CA PRO A 439 -2.05 16.05 -1.54
C PRO A 439 -1.56 14.62 -1.76
N THR A 440 -2.51 13.71 -1.89
CA THR A 440 -2.32 12.30 -2.25
C THR A 440 -3.23 11.96 -3.41
N LEU A 441 -2.67 11.51 -4.52
CA LEU A 441 -3.37 10.95 -5.67
C LEU A 441 -3.39 9.44 -5.55
N LYS A 442 -4.55 8.80 -5.69
CA LYS A 442 -4.72 7.33 -5.75
C LYS A 442 -5.36 6.97 -7.09
N PHE A 443 -4.83 5.99 -7.82
CA PHE A 443 -5.28 5.63 -9.18
C PHE A 443 -5.18 4.13 -9.44
#